data_b5ebb253224512709bae13e65352a599
#
_entry.id   b5ebb253224512709bae13e65352a599
#
_cell.length_a   1.000
_cell.length_b   1.000
_cell.length_c   1.000
_cell.angle_alpha   90.00
_cell.angle_beta   90.00
_cell.angle_gamma   90.00
#
_symmetry.space_group_name_H-M   'P 1'
#
loop_
_entity.id
_entity.type
_entity.pdbx_description
1 polymer ?
#
loop_
_entity_poly.entity_id
_entity_poly.type
_entity_poly.pdbx_seq_one_letter_code
_entity_poly.pdbx_strand_id
1 'polypeptide(L)'
;MYQYVKTYIENGAGYIILNDPKKLNALSQPMAAELSEVLEQFRFDPQIRVIVLRGEGGRFCAGGDITSMKKRVDCYAAGIPAPTQTKTNMANFNHLVLYIRQIEKPVVAWIEGACAGGGMSLAMACDFAIAEENTKMSFAFSSIGLAPDMGSSVL
;
A
#
# COMPACT_ATOMS: atom_id res chain seq x y z
N MET A 1 5.37 2.60 18.55
CA MET A 1 4.64 3.71 17.86
C MET A 1 5.03 3.64 16.40
N TYR A 2 4.08 3.51 15.50
CA TYR A 2 4.33 3.43 14.06
C TYR A 2 4.70 4.81 13.51
N GLN A 3 5.57 4.83 12.50
CA GLN A 3 6.02 6.05 11.84
C GLN A 3 5.24 6.30 10.54
N TYR A 4 4.98 5.24 9.78
CA TYR A 4 4.40 5.29 8.44
C TYR A 4 2.93 4.89 8.39
N VAL A 5 2.37 4.46 9.52
CA VAL A 5 0.97 4.09 9.66
C VAL A 5 0.39 4.73 10.91
N LYS A 6 -0.80 5.31 10.80
CA LYS A 6 -1.60 5.75 11.96
C LYS A 6 -2.81 4.84 12.09
N THR A 7 -3.29 4.67 13.30
CA THR A 7 -4.48 3.84 13.57
C THR A 7 -5.39 4.48 14.58
N TYR A 8 -6.69 4.24 14.45
CA TYR A 8 -7.67 4.48 15.49
C TYR A 8 -8.86 3.53 15.30
N ILE A 9 -9.66 3.37 16.35
CA ILE A 9 -10.89 2.55 16.32
C ILE A 9 -12.05 3.47 16.65
N GLU A 10 -13.09 3.40 15.83
CA GLU A 10 -14.32 4.16 16.05
C GLU A 10 -15.53 3.34 15.59
N ASN A 11 -16.54 3.23 16.44
CA ASN A 11 -17.81 2.56 16.16
C ASN A 11 -17.69 1.12 15.59
N GLY A 12 -16.63 0.41 15.99
CA GLY A 12 -16.35 -0.95 15.50
C GLY A 12 -15.64 -0.98 14.14
N ALA A 13 -15.25 0.16 13.61
CA ALA A 13 -14.35 0.26 12.44
C ALA A 13 -12.92 0.54 12.92
N GLY A 14 -11.98 -0.26 12.46
CA GLY A 14 -10.54 -0.04 12.64
C GLY A 14 -9.97 0.71 11.44
N TYR A 15 -9.53 1.93 11.65
CA TYR A 15 -8.96 2.77 10.61
C TYR A 15 -7.45 2.61 10.56
N ILE A 16 -6.93 2.34 9.37
CA ILE A 16 -5.51 2.27 9.05
C ILE A 16 -5.20 3.38 8.04
N ILE A 17 -4.29 4.27 8.39
CA ILE A 17 -3.97 5.46 7.59
C ILE A 17 -2.52 5.39 7.16
N LEU A 18 -2.27 5.27 5.86
CA LEU A 18 -0.94 5.39 5.27
C LEU A 18 -0.41 6.81 5.51
N ASN A 19 0.73 6.96 6.17
CA ASN A 19 1.20 8.24 6.72
C ASN A 19 2.60 8.63 6.25
N ASP A 20 2.75 8.84 4.95
CA ASP A 20 3.89 9.54 4.35
C ASP A 20 3.40 10.55 3.30
N PRO A 21 2.65 11.60 3.71
CA PRO A 21 2.05 12.55 2.77
C PRO A 21 3.08 13.31 1.92
N LYS A 22 4.32 13.45 2.41
CA LYS A 22 5.42 14.08 1.66
C LYS A 22 5.80 13.28 0.42
N LYS A 23 5.62 11.96 0.46
CA LYS A 23 5.83 11.04 -0.66
C LYS A 23 4.52 10.53 -1.26
N LEU A 24 3.41 11.25 -1.05
CA LEU A 24 2.07 10.87 -1.52
C LEU A 24 1.66 9.46 -1.05
N ASN A 25 2.05 9.10 0.16
CA ASN A 25 1.84 7.78 0.77
C ASN A 25 2.38 6.61 -0.08
N ALA A 26 3.51 6.83 -0.77
CA ALA A 26 4.14 5.80 -1.57
C ALA A 26 4.57 4.61 -0.72
N LEU A 27 4.32 3.41 -1.22
CA LEU A 27 4.65 2.16 -0.54
C LEU A 27 6.16 1.98 -0.43
N SER A 28 6.68 2.14 0.76
CA SER A 28 8.05 1.81 1.16
C SER A 28 8.07 0.50 1.94
N GLN A 29 9.25 -0.14 2.06
CA GLN A 29 9.38 -1.35 2.86
C GLN A 29 9.00 -1.15 4.33
N PRO A 30 9.44 -0.06 5.01
CA PRO A 30 8.99 0.21 6.37
C PRO A 30 7.47 0.37 6.48
N MET A 31 6.83 1.09 5.55
CA MET A 31 5.37 1.23 5.55
C MET A 31 4.67 -0.12 5.36
N ALA A 32 5.15 -0.96 4.45
CA ALA A 32 4.57 -2.29 4.23
C ALA A 32 4.70 -3.20 5.47
N ALA A 33 5.83 -3.11 6.17
CA ALA A 33 6.03 -3.86 7.42
C ALA A 33 5.06 -3.41 8.52
N GLU A 34 4.96 -2.08 8.76
CA GLU A 34 4.03 -1.53 9.74
C GLU A 34 2.57 -1.84 9.38
N LEU A 35 2.20 -1.73 8.09
CA LEU A 35 0.86 -2.05 7.62
C LEU A 35 0.52 -3.52 7.85
N SER A 36 1.44 -4.44 7.57
CA SER A 36 1.23 -5.88 7.81
C SER A 36 1.03 -6.17 9.29
N GLU A 37 1.82 -5.55 10.16
CA GLU A 37 1.70 -5.71 11.62
C GLU A 37 0.35 -5.19 12.14
N VAL A 38 -0.08 -4.02 11.67
CA VAL A 38 -1.37 -3.43 12.06
C VAL A 38 -2.55 -4.28 11.56
N LEU A 39 -2.50 -4.76 10.33
CA LEU A 39 -3.52 -5.65 9.77
C LEU A 39 -3.65 -6.93 10.60
N GLU A 40 -2.52 -7.51 11.03
CA GLU A 40 -2.52 -8.69 11.91
C GLU A 40 -3.18 -8.39 13.26
N GLN A 41 -2.85 -7.25 13.88
CA GLN A 41 -3.49 -6.83 15.13
C GLN A 41 -5.00 -6.63 14.96
N PHE A 42 -5.41 -5.94 13.90
CA PHE A 42 -6.81 -5.62 13.64
C PHE A 42 -7.64 -6.85 13.27
N ARG A 43 -7.03 -7.82 12.61
CA ARG A 43 -7.65 -9.11 12.29
C ARG A 43 -8.19 -9.81 13.54
N PHE A 44 -7.42 -9.81 14.62
CA PHE A 44 -7.76 -10.53 15.84
C PHE A 44 -8.44 -9.66 16.90
N ASP A 45 -8.53 -8.34 16.74
CA ASP A 45 -9.16 -7.45 17.71
C ASP A 45 -10.70 -7.63 17.68
N PRO A 46 -11.34 -8.12 18.75
CA PRO A 46 -12.78 -8.34 18.76
C PRO A 46 -13.62 -7.05 18.71
N GLN A 47 -13.03 -5.90 18.97
CA GLN A 47 -13.71 -4.61 18.88
C GLN A 47 -13.85 -4.13 17.43
N ILE A 48 -13.07 -4.69 16.51
CA ILE A 48 -13.06 -4.31 15.10
C ILE A 48 -13.92 -5.30 14.30
N ARG A 49 -14.92 -4.78 13.60
CA ARG A 49 -15.82 -5.55 12.72
C ARG A 49 -15.53 -5.29 11.23
N VAL A 50 -14.90 -4.18 10.91
CA VAL A 50 -14.50 -3.76 9.56
C VAL A 50 -13.19 -2.99 9.63
N ILE A 51 -12.34 -3.16 8.64
CA ILE A 51 -11.07 -2.43 8.52
C ILE A 51 -11.21 -1.42 7.39
N VAL A 52 -10.84 -0.17 7.64
CA VAL A 52 -10.86 0.90 6.65
C VAL A 52 -9.43 1.36 6.39
N LEU A 53 -8.97 1.18 5.17
CA LEU A 53 -7.65 1.63 4.71
C LEU A 53 -7.77 2.94 3.95
N ARG A 54 -7.04 3.97 4.36
CA ARG A 54 -7.01 5.29 3.70
C ARG A 54 -5.61 5.90 3.73
N GLY A 55 -5.44 7.04 3.08
CA GLY A 55 -4.18 7.78 3.11
C GLY A 55 -4.29 9.12 3.84
N GLU A 56 -3.20 9.57 4.42
CA GLU A 56 -3.06 10.88 5.04
C GLU A 56 -2.96 11.99 3.99
N GLY A 57 -3.51 13.18 4.28
CA GLY A 57 -3.36 14.36 3.44
C GLY A 57 -4.18 14.34 2.15
N GLY A 58 -5.33 13.64 2.14
CA GLY A 58 -6.26 13.62 1.01
C GLY A 58 -5.69 12.90 -0.23
N ARG A 59 -4.84 11.90 -0.03
CA ARG A 59 -4.31 11.04 -1.10
C ARG A 59 -4.18 9.62 -0.59
N PHE A 60 -4.70 8.67 -1.36
CA PHE A 60 -4.65 7.28 -0.94
C PHE A 60 -3.21 6.75 -0.97
N CYS A 61 -2.66 6.52 -2.18
CA CYS A 61 -1.31 5.98 -2.36
C CYS A 61 -0.84 6.16 -3.80
N ALA A 62 0.32 6.74 -4.01
CA ALA A 62 0.90 6.97 -5.34
C ALA A 62 1.68 5.75 -5.90
N GLY A 63 1.64 4.60 -5.23
CA GLY A 63 2.36 3.40 -5.67
C GLY A 63 3.69 3.19 -4.97
N GLY A 64 4.65 2.54 -5.64
CA GLY A 64 5.96 2.27 -5.07
C GLY A 64 6.82 3.52 -4.87
N ASP A 65 7.71 3.51 -3.88
CA ASP A 65 8.65 4.61 -3.62
C ASP A 65 9.69 4.73 -4.75
N ILE A 66 9.47 5.69 -5.65
CA ILE A 66 10.32 5.98 -6.80
C ILE A 66 11.76 6.33 -6.38
N THR A 67 11.95 6.94 -5.20
CA THR A 67 13.29 7.28 -4.70
C THR A 67 14.14 6.03 -4.51
N SER A 68 13.56 4.97 -3.98
CA SER A 68 14.24 3.69 -3.79
C SER A 68 14.51 2.98 -5.12
N MET A 69 13.60 3.14 -6.10
CA MET A 69 13.79 2.61 -7.46
C MET A 69 14.96 3.33 -8.16
N LYS A 70 14.99 4.66 -8.09
CA LYS A 70 16.06 5.46 -8.68
C LYS A 70 17.44 5.09 -8.12
N LYS A 71 17.56 4.96 -6.80
CA LYS A 71 18.82 4.50 -6.16
C LYS A 71 19.34 3.21 -6.78
N ARG A 72 18.47 2.25 -7.08
CA ARG A 72 18.90 0.98 -7.72
C ARG A 72 19.41 1.19 -9.14
N VAL A 73 18.68 2.00 -9.92
CA VAL A 73 19.11 2.33 -11.29
C VAL A 73 20.48 3.01 -11.27
N ASP A 74 20.68 3.97 -10.36
CA ASP A 74 21.95 4.69 -10.21
C ASP A 74 23.09 3.73 -9.82
N CYS A 75 22.85 2.75 -8.95
CA CYS A 75 23.82 1.71 -8.61
C CYS A 75 24.20 0.86 -9.83
N TYR A 76 23.21 0.40 -10.61
CA TYR A 76 23.46 -0.37 -11.81
C TYR A 76 24.28 0.44 -12.84
N ALA A 77 23.94 1.71 -13.06
CA ALA A 77 24.66 2.60 -13.97
C ALA A 77 26.11 2.84 -13.54
N ALA A 78 26.37 2.84 -12.22
CA ALA A 78 27.71 3.01 -11.65
C ALA A 78 28.50 1.68 -11.55
N GLY A 79 27.94 0.55 -11.98
CA GLY A 79 28.58 -0.77 -11.82
C GLY A 79 28.70 -1.23 -10.34
N ILE A 80 27.95 -0.62 -9.43
CA ILE A 80 27.92 -0.96 -8.00
C ILE A 80 26.82 -1.99 -7.77
N PRO A 81 27.04 -3.05 -6.98
CA PRO A 81 25.98 -3.98 -6.65
C PRO A 81 24.79 -3.24 -6.04
N ALA A 82 23.63 -3.33 -6.70
CA ALA A 82 22.39 -2.82 -6.12
C ALA A 82 22.07 -3.60 -4.83
N PRO A 83 21.45 -2.96 -3.83
CA PRO A 83 21.02 -3.67 -2.63
C PRO A 83 20.22 -4.90 -3.03
N THR A 84 20.65 -6.07 -2.60
CA THR A 84 20.17 -7.41 -3.03
C THR A 84 18.73 -7.74 -2.62
N GLN A 85 18.04 -6.80 -2.02
CA GLN A 85 16.72 -7.01 -1.41
C GLN A 85 15.52 -6.89 -2.37
N THR A 86 15.74 -6.77 -3.69
CA THR A 86 14.62 -6.53 -4.62
C THR A 86 13.61 -7.68 -4.60
N LYS A 87 14.06 -8.93 -4.63
CA LYS A 87 13.17 -10.11 -4.58
C LYS A 87 12.41 -10.18 -3.26
N THR A 88 13.10 -9.96 -2.14
CA THR A 88 12.50 -9.95 -0.80
C THR A 88 11.49 -8.82 -0.67
N ASN A 89 11.82 -7.64 -1.18
CA ASN A 89 10.93 -6.49 -1.15
C ASN A 89 9.64 -6.73 -1.95
N MET A 90 9.74 -7.31 -3.14
CA MET A 90 8.56 -7.67 -3.94
C MET A 90 7.74 -8.77 -3.26
N ALA A 91 8.40 -9.77 -2.65
CA ALA A 91 7.71 -10.79 -1.88
C ALA A 91 6.89 -10.17 -0.73
N ASN A 92 7.44 -9.22 0.00
CA ASN A 92 6.74 -8.54 1.10
C ASN A 92 5.48 -7.80 0.61
N PHE A 93 5.56 -7.09 -0.52
CA PHE A 93 4.39 -6.42 -1.09
C PHE A 93 3.33 -7.41 -1.60
N ASN A 94 3.75 -8.52 -2.23
CA ASN A 94 2.84 -9.57 -2.64
C ASN A 94 2.17 -10.24 -1.43
N HIS A 95 2.93 -10.50 -0.37
CA HIS A 95 2.37 -11.04 0.88
C HIS A 95 1.34 -10.09 1.51
N LEU A 96 1.60 -8.79 1.50
CA LEU A 96 0.67 -7.79 2.01
C LEU A 96 -0.69 -7.87 1.30
N VAL A 97 -0.68 -7.91 -0.03
CA VAL A 97 -1.90 -8.04 -0.84
C VAL A 97 -2.63 -9.34 -0.56
N LEU A 98 -1.91 -10.46 -0.56
CA LEU A 98 -2.49 -11.77 -0.23
C LEU A 98 -3.04 -11.80 1.19
N TYR A 99 -2.36 -11.15 2.12
CA TYR A 99 -2.80 -11.08 3.50
C TYR A 99 -4.13 -10.33 3.65
N ILE A 100 -4.28 -9.18 2.98
CA ILE A 100 -5.55 -8.44 2.95
C ILE A 100 -6.68 -9.34 2.43
N ARG A 101 -6.45 -10.11 1.36
CA ARG A 101 -7.43 -11.06 0.80
C ARG A 101 -7.81 -12.21 1.73
N GLN A 102 -6.99 -12.50 2.74
CA GLN A 102 -7.19 -13.62 3.68
C GLN A 102 -7.79 -13.18 5.02
N ILE A 103 -7.96 -11.88 5.25
CA ILE A 103 -8.61 -11.36 6.47
C ILE A 103 -10.11 -11.67 6.40
N GLU A 104 -10.65 -12.27 7.46
CA GLU A 104 -12.06 -12.65 7.54
C GLU A 104 -13.00 -11.48 7.81
N LYS A 105 -12.46 -10.31 8.18
CA LYS A 105 -13.22 -9.07 8.35
C LYS A 105 -13.27 -8.31 7.02
N PRO A 106 -14.38 -7.64 6.69
CA PRO A 106 -14.41 -6.77 5.52
C PRO A 106 -13.33 -5.71 5.57
N VAL A 107 -12.60 -5.55 4.48
CA VAL A 107 -11.59 -4.50 4.30
C VAL A 107 -12.09 -3.53 3.22
N VAL A 108 -12.13 -2.25 3.56
CA VAL A 108 -12.62 -1.18 2.69
C VAL A 108 -11.48 -0.23 2.37
N ALA A 109 -11.20 0.01 1.10
CA ALA A 109 -10.32 1.09 0.66
C ALA A 109 -11.13 2.39 0.54
N TRP A 110 -10.76 3.39 1.33
CA TRP A 110 -11.29 4.76 1.20
C TRP A 110 -10.29 5.60 0.41
N ILE A 111 -10.62 5.88 -0.84
CA ILE A 111 -9.70 6.42 -1.82
C ILE A 111 -9.98 7.91 -2.04
N GLU A 112 -9.03 8.75 -1.64
CA GLU A 112 -9.04 10.19 -1.87
C GLU A 112 -7.90 10.58 -2.83
N GLY A 113 -8.10 11.58 -3.65
CA GLY A 113 -7.08 12.22 -4.48
C GLY A 113 -6.38 11.27 -5.45
N ALA A 114 -5.19 10.77 -5.12
CA ALA A 114 -4.39 9.93 -6.01
C ALA A 114 -4.30 8.47 -5.53
N CYS A 115 -4.54 7.54 -6.46
CA CYS A 115 -4.35 6.11 -6.28
C CYS A 115 -3.66 5.52 -7.52
N ALA A 116 -2.38 5.16 -7.43
CA ALA A 116 -1.62 4.75 -8.60
C ALA A 116 -0.71 3.53 -8.37
N GLY A 117 -0.41 2.78 -9.42
CA GLY A 117 0.51 1.65 -9.41
C GLY A 117 0.19 0.65 -8.27
N GLY A 118 1.15 0.41 -7.37
CA GLY A 118 0.95 -0.45 -6.19
C GLY A 118 -0.17 0.01 -5.25
N GLY A 119 -0.54 1.31 -5.27
CA GLY A 119 -1.72 1.81 -4.57
C GLY A 119 -3.03 1.26 -5.15
N MET A 120 -3.10 1.11 -6.49
CA MET A 120 -4.23 0.42 -7.15
C MET A 120 -4.30 -1.05 -6.75
N SER A 121 -3.15 -1.75 -6.74
CA SER A 121 -3.10 -3.15 -6.31
C SER A 121 -3.58 -3.30 -4.86
N LEU A 122 -3.17 -2.37 -3.99
CA LEU A 122 -3.60 -2.37 -2.59
C LEU A 122 -5.12 -2.13 -2.44
N ALA A 123 -5.67 -1.17 -3.21
CA ALA A 123 -7.09 -0.88 -3.21
C ALA A 123 -7.92 -2.06 -3.76
N MET A 124 -7.45 -2.70 -4.82
CA MET A 124 -8.10 -3.89 -5.40
C MET A 124 -8.04 -5.12 -4.50
N ALA A 125 -7.04 -5.22 -3.63
CA ALA A 125 -6.97 -6.29 -2.64
C ALA A 125 -8.05 -6.19 -1.57
N CYS A 126 -8.62 -5.00 -1.34
CA CYS A 126 -9.73 -4.78 -0.41
C CYS A 126 -11.04 -5.36 -0.97
N ASP A 127 -12.00 -5.68 -0.09
CA ASP A 127 -13.31 -6.22 -0.49
C ASP A 127 -14.17 -5.15 -1.15
N PHE A 128 -14.03 -3.90 -0.71
CA PHE A 128 -14.75 -2.74 -1.24
C PHE A 128 -13.79 -1.58 -1.46
N ALA A 129 -14.06 -0.79 -2.50
CA ALA A 129 -13.36 0.46 -2.76
C ALA A 129 -14.39 1.59 -2.89
N ILE A 130 -14.25 2.61 -2.07
CA ILE A 130 -15.05 3.84 -2.09
C ILE A 130 -14.11 4.97 -2.48
N ALA A 131 -14.38 5.62 -3.60
CA ALA A 131 -13.56 6.71 -4.12
C ALA A 131 -14.34 8.02 -4.14
N GLU A 132 -13.67 9.12 -3.83
CA GLU A 132 -14.20 10.46 -4.06
C GLU A 132 -14.36 10.74 -5.56
N GLU A 133 -15.30 11.61 -5.93
CA GLU A 133 -15.64 11.93 -7.32
C GLU A 133 -14.43 12.39 -8.16
N ASN A 134 -13.51 13.15 -7.55
CA ASN A 134 -12.34 13.71 -8.23
C ASN A 134 -11.07 12.86 -8.09
N THR A 135 -11.17 11.63 -7.61
CA THR A 135 -10.04 10.71 -7.43
C THR A 135 -9.40 10.37 -8.79
N LYS A 136 -8.07 10.47 -8.84
CA LYS A 136 -7.28 10.07 -10.01
C LYS A 136 -6.71 8.67 -9.77
N MET A 137 -7.21 7.71 -10.54
CA MET A 137 -6.81 6.30 -10.45
C MET A 137 -6.07 5.86 -11.70
N SER A 138 -4.92 5.18 -11.53
CA SER A 138 -4.12 4.71 -12.66
C SER A 138 -3.24 3.52 -12.27
N PHE A 139 -3.15 2.51 -13.10
CA PHE A 139 -2.17 1.45 -12.92
C PHE A 139 -0.72 1.91 -13.14
N ALA A 140 -0.49 2.95 -13.94
CA ALA A 140 0.77 3.65 -14.15
C ALA A 140 2.02 2.78 -14.48
N PHE A 141 1.96 1.46 -14.44
CA PHE A 141 3.10 0.57 -14.66
C PHE A 141 3.70 0.73 -16.06
N SER A 142 2.85 0.75 -17.09
CA SER A 142 3.29 0.91 -18.48
C SER A 142 3.98 2.24 -18.74
N SER A 143 3.61 3.30 -18.02
CA SER A 143 4.20 4.64 -18.15
C SER A 143 5.68 4.68 -17.70
N ILE A 144 6.11 3.70 -16.93
CA ILE A 144 7.50 3.58 -16.44
C ILE A 144 8.17 2.27 -16.88
N GLY A 145 7.59 1.59 -17.89
CA GLY A 145 8.16 0.38 -18.49
C GLY A 145 8.12 -0.85 -17.59
N LEU A 146 7.18 -0.91 -16.63
CA LEU A 146 6.99 -2.05 -15.74
C LEU A 146 5.76 -2.86 -16.12
N ALA A 147 5.80 -4.15 -15.84
CA ALA A 147 4.63 -5.01 -15.83
C ALA A 147 3.82 -4.78 -14.54
N PRO A 148 2.49 -4.99 -14.56
CA PRO A 148 1.66 -5.00 -13.37
C PRO A 148 2.19 -5.97 -12.32
N ASP A 149 2.30 -5.52 -11.07
CA ASP A 149 2.76 -6.30 -9.92
C ASP A 149 1.74 -6.33 -8.78
N MET A 150 2.11 -6.89 -7.63
CA MET A 150 1.25 -6.97 -6.44
C MET A 150 -0.15 -7.55 -6.75
N GLY A 151 -0.24 -8.52 -7.66
CA GLY A 151 -1.50 -9.18 -7.99
C GLY A 151 -2.44 -8.39 -8.89
N SER A 152 -2.10 -7.18 -9.33
CA SER A 152 -2.98 -6.30 -10.11
C SER A 152 -3.41 -6.85 -11.49
N SER A 153 -2.80 -7.95 -11.94
CA SER A 153 -3.21 -8.66 -13.16
C SER A 153 -4.26 -9.75 -12.92
N VAL A 154 -4.58 -10.07 -11.66
CA VAL A 154 -5.52 -11.15 -11.27
C VAL A 154 -6.57 -10.72 -10.26
N LEU A 155 -6.41 -9.54 -9.62
CA LEU A 155 -7.39 -8.90 -8.75
C LEU A 155 -8.37 -8.05 -9.59
#